data_ede0647bfa112a1039c0c95b0ef8c246
#
_entry.id   ede0647bfa112a1039c0c95b0ef8c246
#
_cell.length_a   1.000
_cell.length_b   1.000
_cell.length_c   1.000
_cell.angle_alpha   90.00
_cell.angle_beta   90.00
_cell.angle_gamma   90.00
#
_symmetry.space_group_name_H-M   'P 1'
#
loop_
_entity.id
_entity.type
_entity.pdbx_description
1 polymer ?
#
loop_
_entity_poly.entity_id
_entity_poly.type
_entity_poly.pdbx_seq_one_letter_code
_entity_poly.pdbx_strand_id
1 'polypeptide(L)'
;VSKFANFTEGDVQLMDMTEYAEPYREYVVESRLGLFSREGKLYGCPTHVGATVAFYNTELLDGVGIDYTTIKTWDDFKEAGSKYHEETGKSFGNLDTSTNMFFNLLVAELGSDYVDSDGNLSVNNQGIVDAIQLMKDLQDANAVSLMPGGNTDADEGFAAYANGDFAAMIM
;
A
#
# COMPACT_ATOMS: atom_id res chain seq x y z
N VAL A 1 -0.33 14.55 2.60
CA VAL A 1 1.10 14.40 2.95
C VAL A 1 1.98 14.65 1.74
N SER A 2 1.74 13.97 0.60
CA SER A 2 2.59 14.04 -0.60
C SER A 2 2.86 15.44 -1.16
N LYS A 3 2.05 16.43 -0.80
CA LYS A 3 2.22 17.84 -1.22
C LYS A 3 2.71 18.76 -0.10
N PHE A 4 3.02 18.23 1.08
CA PHE A 4 3.43 19.04 2.22
C PHE A 4 4.71 19.84 1.92
N ALA A 5 5.68 19.22 1.25
CA ALA A 5 6.91 19.88 0.83
C ALA A 5 6.65 21.17 0.02
N ASN A 6 5.64 21.17 -0.85
CA ASN A 6 5.30 22.33 -1.68
C ASN A 6 4.84 23.55 -0.85
N PHE A 7 4.27 23.31 0.34
CA PHE A 7 3.81 24.38 1.25
C PHE A 7 4.89 24.82 2.24
N THR A 8 5.98 24.08 2.33
CA THR A 8 7.08 24.37 3.25
C THR A 8 8.40 24.66 2.54
N GLU A 9 8.39 24.79 1.23
CA GLU A 9 9.55 25.21 0.44
C GLU A 9 9.80 26.72 0.61
N GLY A 10 11.08 27.12 0.76
CA GLY A 10 11.46 28.50 0.99
C GLY A 10 10.98 29.04 2.34
N ASP A 11 10.51 30.28 2.36
CA ASP A 11 9.95 30.92 3.56
C ASP A 11 8.56 30.34 3.85
N VAL A 12 8.45 29.55 4.91
CA VAL A 12 7.21 28.88 5.28
C VAL A 12 6.15 29.89 5.70
N GLN A 13 5.02 29.92 4.98
CA GLN A 13 3.89 30.81 5.25
C GLN A 13 2.82 30.14 6.14
N LEU A 14 3.05 28.91 6.56
CA LEU A 14 2.14 28.18 7.45
C LEU A 14 2.38 28.57 8.91
N MET A 15 1.32 28.50 9.71
CA MET A 15 1.41 28.71 11.15
C MET A 15 2.19 27.56 11.81
N ASP A 16 3.13 27.90 12.69
CA ASP A 16 3.78 26.94 13.56
C ASP A 16 2.78 26.47 14.63
N MET A 17 2.44 25.19 14.57
CA MET A 17 1.44 24.55 15.44
C MET A 17 2.09 23.77 16.60
N THR A 18 3.40 23.80 16.74
CA THR A 18 4.14 22.96 17.70
C THR A 18 3.57 23.07 19.13
N GLU A 19 3.42 24.30 19.64
CA GLU A 19 2.91 24.52 21.00
C GLU A 19 1.43 24.10 21.17
N TYR A 20 0.63 24.27 20.11
CA TYR A 20 -0.78 23.88 20.12
C TYR A 20 -1.00 22.38 20.07
N ALA A 21 -0.09 21.65 19.46
CA ALA A 21 -0.16 20.20 19.35
C ALA A 21 0.37 19.47 20.57
N GLU A 22 1.24 20.11 21.36
CA GLU A 22 1.92 19.48 22.49
C GLU A 22 0.96 18.81 23.51
N PRO A 23 -0.17 19.43 23.93
CA PRO A 23 -1.11 18.81 24.86
C PRO A 23 -1.81 17.56 24.31
N TYR A 24 -1.76 17.34 22.99
CA TYR A 24 -2.45 16.25 22.31
C TYR A 24 -1.49 15.20 21.76
N ARG A 25 -0.18 15.39 21.95
CA ARG A 25 0.86 14.56 21.36
C ARG A 25 0.74 13.08 21.75
N GLU A 26 0.33 12.80 22.97
CA GLU A 26 0.12 11.44 23.48
C GLU A 26 -1.03 10.68 22.77
N TYR A 27 -1.94 11.41 22.12
CA TYR A 27 -3.08 10.83 21.38
C TYR A 27 -2.80 10.63 19.88
N VAL A 28 -1.61 11.03 19.42
CA VAL A 28 -1.24 11.00 17.99
C VAL A 28 -0.03 10.10 17.80
N VAL A 29 -0.07 9.29 16.75
CA VAL A 29 1.09 8.47 16.36
C VAL A 29 2.24 9.40 15.95
N GLU A 30 3.35 9.35 16.68
CA GLU A 30 4.50 10.26 16.53
C GLU A 30 5.05 10.32 15.11
N SER A 31 5.13 9.16 14.42
CA SER A 31 5.58 9.11 13.03
C SER A 31 4.70 9.92 12.07
N ARG A 32 3.44 10.17 12.44
CA ARG A 32 2.52 10.99 11.64
C ARG A 32 2.78 12.49 11.82
N LEU A 33 3.19 12.91 13.01
CA LEU A 33 3.61 14.30 13.26
C LEU A 33 4.86 14.64 12.44
N GLY A 34 5.81 13.71 12.34
CA GLY A 34 7.01 13.86 11.53
C GLY A 34 6.73 14.21 10.06
N LEU A 35 5.65 13.64 9.49
CA LEU A 35 5.25 13.90 8.10
C LEU A 35 4.79 15.34 7.85
N PHE A 36 4.41 16.07 8.88
CA PHE A 36 3.96 17.47 8.83
C PHE A 36 4.93 18.42 9.54
N SER A 37 6.15 17.93 9.85
CA SER A 37 7.18 18.71 10.53
C SER A 37 8.32 19.06 9.58
N ARG A 38 8.90 20.24 9.76
CA ARG A 38 10.12 20.68 9.12
C ARG A 38 10.94 21.53 10.11
N GLU A 39 12.24 21.23 10.21
CA GLU A 39 13.16 21.96 11.07
C GLU A 39 12.71 22.05 12.55
N GLY A 40 12.11 20.96 13.04
CA GLY A 40 11.61 20.85 14.41
C GLY A 40 10.28 21.55 14.68
N LYS A 41 9.63 22.12 13.67
CA LYS A 41 8.34 22.79 13.75
C LYS A 41 7.25 21.98 13.08
N LEU A 42 6.08 21.96 13.68
CA LEU A 42 4.89 21.30 13.16
C LEU A 42 4.02 22.31 12.40
N TYR A 43 3.69 22.00 11.14
CA TYR A 43 2.89 22.86 10.27
C TYR A 43 1.59 22.25 9.81
N GLY A 44 1.23 21.08 10.32
CA GLY A 44 -0.02 20.42 9.97
C GLY A 44 -0.43 19.39 11.02
N CYS A 45 -1.72 19.07 11.08
CA CYS A 45 -2.26 18.08 11.99
C CYS A 45 -2.63 16.82 11.20
N PRO A 46 -2.11 15.63 11.56
CA PRO A 46 -2.55 14.39 10.98
C PRO A 46 -3.96 14.06 11.44
N THR A 47 -4.87 13.83 10.49
CA THR A 47 -6.28 13.50 10.76
C THR A 47 -6.59 12.02 10.57
N HIS A 48 -5.63 11.25 10.04
CA HIS A 48 -5.85 9.87 9.65
C HIS A 48 -4.59 9.03 9.87
N VAL A 49 -4.78 7.83 10.38
CA VAL A 49 -3.78 6.76 10.42
C VAL A 49 -4.37 5.56 9.70
N GLY A 50 -3.71 5.14 8.65
CA GLY A 50 -4.03 3.91 7.93
C GLY A 50 -2.87 2.92 8.05
N ALA A 51 -3.21 1.65 7.96
CA ALA A 51 -2.26 0.56 7.73
C ALA A 51 -2.73 -0.22 6.52
N THR A 52 -1.79 -0.68 5.71
CA THR A 52 -2.12 -1.59 4.62
C THR A 52 -2.45 -2.96 5.21
N VAL A 53 -3.56 -3.52 4.77
CA VAL A 53 -4.03 -4.84 5.20
C VAL A 53 -4.57 -5.63 4.00
N ALA A 54 -4.56 -6.95 4.11
CA ALA A 54 -5.20 -7.83 3.16
C ALA A 54 -6.62 -8.19 3.66
N PHE A 55 -7.61 -7.95 2.83
CA PHE A 55 -8.99 -8.39 3.05
C PHE A 55 -9.25 -9.64 2.20
N TYR A 56 -9.93 -10.61 2.75
CA TYR A 56 -10.25 -11.86 2.07
C TYR A 56 -11.75 -12.10 2.06
N ASN A 57 -12.32 -12.47 0.91
CA ASN A 57 -13.68 -12.97 0.81
C ASN A 57 -13.70 -14.43 1.22
N THR A 58 -14.11 -14.68 2.46
CA THR A 58 -14.07 -16.03 3.05
C THR A 58 -15.00 -17.02 2.34
N GLU A 59 -16.14 -16.57 1.83
CA GLU A 59 -17.06 -17.46 1.09
C GLU A 59 -16.43 -17.99 -0.20
N LEU A 60 -15.72 -17.13 -0.92
CA LEU A 60 -15.02 -17.52 -2.15
C LEU A 60 -13.86 -18.48 -1.86
N LEU A 61 -13.13 -18.24 -0.76
CA LEU A 61 -11.98 -19.07 -0.37
C LEU A 61 -12.42 -20.44 0.18
N ASP A 62 -13.47 -20.47 1.00
CA ASP A 62 -14.06 -21.71 1.52
C ASP A 62 -14.54 -22.61 0.37
N GLY A 63 -15.09 -22.01 -0.69
CA GLY A 63 -15.55 -22.71 -1.90
C GLY A 63 -14.46 -23.52 -2.60
N VAL A 64 -13.19 -23.14 -2.45
CA VAL A 64 -12.02 -23.79 -3.06
C VAL A 64 -11.04 -24.37 -2.03
N GLY A 65 -11.45 -24.39 -0.74
CA GLY A 65 -10.65 -24.96 0.34
C GLY A 65 -9.32 -24.24 0.55
N ILE A 66 -9.34 -22.91 0.54
CA ILE A 66 -8.20 -22.06 0.88
C ILE A 66 -8.43 -21.45 2.27
N ASP A 67 -7.56 -21.77 3.21
CA ASP A 67 -7.54 -21.17 4.55
C ASP A 67 -6.70 -19.90 4.53
N TYR A 68 -7.34 -18.73 4.49
CA TYR A 68 -6.66 -17.44 4.49
C TYR A 68 -5.80 -17.21 5.72
N THR A 69 -6.06 -17.89 6.83
CA THR A 69 -5.28 -17.74 8.07
C THR A 69 -3.86 -18.29 7.94
N THR A 70 -3.60 -19.10 6.93
CA THR A 70 -2.29 -19.66 6.61
C THR A 70 -1.44 -18.75 5.72
N ILE A 71 -2.04 -17.75 5.08
CA ILE A 71 -1.33 -16.81 4.19
C ILE A 71 -0.60 -15.78 5.06
N LYS A 72 0.73 -15.91 5.15
CA LYS A 72 1.59 -15.05 5.99
C LYS A 72 2.67 -14.33 5.20
N THR A 73 3.01 -14.84 4.03
CA THR A 73 4.08 -14.34 3.16
C THR A 73 3.55 -14.13 1.74
N TRP A 74 4.32 -13.42 0.93
CA TRP A 74 4.01 -13.28 -0.50
C TRP A 74 4.10 -14.61 -1.27
N ASP A 75 4.92 -15.56 -0.81
CA ASP A 75 4.94 -16.91 -1.39
C ASP A 75 3.66 -17.67 -1.07
N ASP A 76 3.14 -17.59 0.16
CA ASP A 76 1.84 -18.16 0.53
C ASP A 76 0.70 -17.51 -0.29
N PHE A 77 0.76 -16.18 -0.47
CA PHE A 77 -0.21 -15.44 -1.26
C PHE A 77 -0.19 -15.88 -2.73
N LYS A 78 1.00 -16.06 -3.29
CA LYS A 78 1.19 -16.54 -4.66
C LYS A 78 0.65 -17.96 -4.85
N GLU A 79 0.96 -18.87 -3.91
CA GLU A 79 0.47 -20.26 -3.93
C GLU A 79 -1.06 -20.32 -3.82
N ALA A 80 -1.63 -19.60 -2.85
CA ALA A 80 -3.09 -19.50 -2.69
C ALA A 80 -3.75 -18.90 -3.95
N GLY A 81 -3.13 -17.88 -4.53
CA GLY A 81 -3.61 -17.24 -5.74
C GLY A 81 -3.58 -18.14 -6.96
N SER A 82 -2.50 -18.89 -7.17
CA SER A 82 -2.41 -19.88 -8.26
C SER A 82 -3.49 -20.96 -8.11
N LYS A 83 -3.64 -21.50 -6.90
CA LYS A 83 -4.70 -22.49 -6.59
C LYS A 83 -6.10 -21.93 -6.87
N TYR A 84 -6.37 -20.70 -6.42
CA TYR A 84 -7.67 -20.05 -6.66
C TYR A 84 -7.95 -19.88 -8.15
N HIS A 85 -6.94 -19.48 -8.93
CA HIS A 85 -7.04 -19.34 -10.38
C HIS A 85 -7.30 -20.68 -11.06
N GLU A 86 -6.58 -21.74 -10.68
CA GLU A 86 -6.77 -23.09 -11.23
C GLU A 86 -8.19 -23.62 -11.00
N GLU A 87 -8.77 -23.39 -9.83
CA GLU A 87 -10.10 -23.88 -9.47
C GLU A 87 -11.25 -23.02 -10.05
N THR A 88 -11.04 -21.71 -10.24
CA THR A 88 -12.13 -20.79 -10.56
C THR A 88 -11.99 -20.10 -11.93
N GLY A 89 -10.79 -20.07 -12.48
CA GLY A 89 -10.43 -19.22 -13.64
C GLY A 89 -10.38 -17.73 -13.34
N LYS A 90 -10.61 -17.31 -12.09
CA LYS A 90 -10.58 -15.91 -11.65
C LYS A 90 -9.23 -15.56 -11.01
N SER A 91 -8.98 -14.26 -10.87
CA SER A 91 -7.80 -13.79 -10.15
C SER A 91 -8.05 -13.76 -8.65
N PHE A 92 -7.03 -14.11 -7.86
CA PHE A 92 -7.10 -14.04 -6.39
C PHE A 92 -7.04 -12.60 -5.90
N GLY A 93 -6.03 -11.85 -6.34
CA GLY A 93 -5.84 -10.46 -6.00
C GLY A 93 -5.70 -9.56 -7.21
N ASN A 94 -5.46 -8.28 -6.96
CA ASN A 94 -5.35 -7.25 -7.99
C ASN A 94 -4.00 -6.56 -8.01
N LEU A 95 -3.70 -5.93 -9.16
CA LEU A 95 -2.64 -4.92 -9.32
C LEU A 95 -3.26 -3.63 -9.83
N ASP A 96 -2.90 -2.53 -9.18
CA ASP A 96 -3.26 -1.19 -9.62
C ASP A 96 -2.33 -0.72 -10.75
N THR A 97 -2.89 -0.01 -11.73
CA THR A 97 -2.15 0.53 -12.88
C THR A 97 -2.21 2.05 -13.00
N SER A 98 -3.19 2.68 -12.36
CA SER A 98 -3.34 4.14 -12.34
C SER A 98 -2.71 4.80 -11.12
N THR A 99 -2.26 4.02 -10.14
CA THR A 99 -1.56 4.47 -8.94
C THR A 99 -0.29 3.67 -8.70
N ASN A 100 0.58 4.19 -7.84
CA ASN A 100 1.79 3.49 -7.40
C ASN A 100 1.60 2.81 -6.05
N MET A 101 0.37 2.67 -5.55
CA MET A 101 0.11 2.29 -4.16
C MET A 101 0.68 0.91 -3.86
N PHE A 102 0.34 -0.10 -4.66
CA PHE A 102 0.83 -1.46 -4.46
C PHE A 102 2.36 -1.55 -4.57
N PHE A 103 2.94 -0.88 -5.57
CA PHE A 103 4.39 -0.83 -5.73
C PHE A 103 5.09 -0.16 -4.54
N ASN A 104 4.61 1.00 -4.10
CA ASN A 104 5.16 1.71 -2.94
C ASN A 104 5.06 0.90 -1.65
N LEU A 105 4.00 0.12 -1.50
CA LEU A 105 3.83 -0.81 -0.38
C LEU A 105 4.95 -1.85 -0.37
N LEU A 106 5.20 -2.51 -1.49
CA LEU A 106 6.27 -3.52 -1.59
C LEU A 106 7.65 -2.93 -1.35
N VAL A 107 7.93 -1.76 -1.92
CA VAL A 107 9.20 -1.04 -1.69
C VAL A 107 9.40 -0.75 -0.20
N ALA A 108 8.36 -0.26 0.48
CA ALA A 108 8.42 0.04 1.92
C ALA A 108 8.56 -1.24 2.78
N GLU A 109 7.85 -2.32 2.44
CA GLU A 109 7.92 -3.61 3.13
C GLU A 109 9.30 -4.24 3.02
N LEU A 110 9.97 -4.08 1.88
CA LEU A 110 11.35 -4.50 1.66
C LEU A 110 12.39 -3.58 2.33
N GLY A 111 11.94 -2.59 3.11
CA GLY A 111 12.81 -1.64 3.81
C GLY A 111 13.58 -0.72 2.88
N SER A 112 13.08 -0.49 1.67
CA SER A 112 13.70 0.33 0.65
C SER A 112 12.99 1.67 0.47
N ASP A 113 13.65 2.61 -0.20
CA ASP A 113 13.12 3.92 -0.55
C ASP A 113 13.73 4.37 -1.89
N TYR A 114 13.15 5.41 -2.47
CA TYR A 114 13.64 6.08 -3.68
C TYR A 114 14.83 7.01 -3.42
N VAL A 115 15.11 7.28 -2.16
CA VAL A 115 16.19 8.17 -1.70
C VAL A 115 17.04 7.42 -0.69
N ASP A 116 18.35 7.49 -0.83
CA ASP A 116 19.30 6.90 0.12
C ASP A 116 19.46 7.74 1.40
N SER A 117 20.22 7.24 2.36
CA SER A 117 20.49 7.94 3.63
C SER A 117 21.18 9.29 3.48
N ASP A 118 21.83 9.54 2.35
CA ASP A 118 22.55 10.78 2.04
C ASP A 118 21.67 11.77 1.26
N GLY A 119 20.42 11.41 0.96
CA GLY A 119 19.47 12.23 0.24
C GLY A 119 19.59 12.15 -1.29
N ASN A 120 20.35 11.19 -1.83
CA ASN A 120 20.47 11.01 -3.27
C ASN A 120 19.39 10.07 -3.82
N LEU A 121 18.98 10.30 -5.06
CA LEU A 121 18.07 9.40 -5.75
C LEU A 121 18.66 8.00 -5.92
N SER A 122 17.95 6.99 -5.48
CA SER A 122 18.33 5.56 -5.50
C SER A 122 17.22 4.70 -6.10
N VAL A 123 16.79 5.04 -7.32
CA VAL A 123 15.66 4.39 -8.00
C VAL A 123 15.97 3.02 -8.61
N ASN A 124 17.21 2.58 -8.54
CA ASN A 124 17.68 1.29 -9.06
C ASN A 124 18.30 0.40 -7.97
N ASN A 125 17.99 0.67 -6.69
CA ASN A 125 18.44 -0.18 -5.59
C ASN A 125 17.74 -1.56 -5.62
N GLN A 126 18.31 -2.51 -4.91
CA GLN A 126 17.85 -3.90 -4.92
C GLN A 126 16.40 -4.06 -4.46
N GLY A 127 15.96 -3.33 -3.44
CA GLY A 127 14.58 -3.43 -2.95
C GLY A 127 13.55 -2.98 -3.99
N ILE A 128 13.86 -1.97 -4.80
CA ILE A 128 13.00 -1.55 -5.92
C ILE A 128 12.94 -2.64 -7.00
N VAL A 129 14.09 -3.24 -7.33
CA VAL A 129 14.16 -4.35 -8.29
C VAL A 129 13.36 -5.55 -7.78
N ASP A 130 13.52 -5.91 -6.51
CA ASP A 130 12.81 -7.03 -5.88
C ASP A 130 11.30 -6.79 -5.83
N ALA A 131 10.85 -5.54 -5.57
CA ALA A 131 9.43 -5.18 -5.59
C ALA A 131 8.82 -5.40 -6.99
N ILE A 132 9.51 -4.96 -8.04
CA ILE A 132 9.06 -5.17 -9.43
C ILE A 132 9.06 -6.66 -9.78
N GLN A 133 10.09 -7.39 -9.37
CA GLN A 133 10.17 -8.82 -9.61
C GLN A 133 9.02 -9.57 -8.92
N LEU A 134 8.72 -9.24 -7.67
CA LEU A 134 7.60 -9.84 -6.95
C LEU A 134 6.26 -9.58 -7.63
N MET A 135 6.01 -8.33 -8.08
CA MET A 135 4.78 -8.02 -8.84
C MET A 135 4.68 -8.88 -10.09
N LYS A 136 5.79 -9.04 -10.82
CA LYS A 136 5.85 -9.88 -12.00
C LYS A 136 5.59 -11.35 -11.66
N ASP A 137 6.21 -11.88 -10.61
CA ASP A 137 6.07 -13.27 -10.19
C ASP A 137 4.63 -13.59 -9.78
N LEU A 138 3.94 -12.67 -9.08
CA LEU A 138 2.52 -12.79 -8.73
C LEU A 138 1.63 -12.81 -9.97
N GLN A 139 1.94 -11.99 -10.97
CA GLN A 139 1.20 -11.95 -12.23
C GLN A 139 1.45 -13.19 -13.09
N ASP A 140 2.70 -13.62 -13.22
CA ASP A 140 3.07 -14.82 -13.98
C ASP A 140 2.45 -16.10 -13.36
N ALA A 141 2.24 -16.10 -12.06
CA ALA A 141 1.55 -17.17 -11.33
C ALA A 141 0.01 -17.09 -11.41
N ASN A 142 -0.55 -16.13 -12.13
CA ASN A 142 -1.97 -15.81 -12.18
C ASN A 142 -2.62 -15.51 -10.81
N ALA A 143 -1.81 -15.24 -9.80
CA ALA A 143 -2.28 -14.89 -8.47
C ALA A 143 -2.93 -13.49 -8.43
N VAL A 144 -2.50 -12.59 -9.30
CA VAL A 144 -3.04 -11.24 -9.43
C VAL A 144 -3.29 -10.88 -10.89
N SER A 145 -4.27 -10.00 -11.12
CA SER A 145 -4.52 -9.40 -12.44
C SER A 145 -4.77 -7.89 -12.30
N LEU A 146 -4.79 -7.21 -13.44
CA LEU A 146 -5.01 -5.77 -13.46
C LEU A 146 -6.41 -5.41 -12.98
N MET A 147 -6.51 -4.42 -12.10
CA MET A 147 -7.79 -3.94 -11.58
C MET A 147 -8.58 -3.21 -12.66
N PRO A 148 -9.87 -3.52 -12.86
CA PRO A 148 -10.76 -2.70 -13.66
C PRO A 148 -10.75 -1.24 -13.18
N GLY A 149 -10.73 -0.28 -14.11
CA GLY A 149 -10.54 1.14 -13.77
C GLY A 149 -9.10 1.50 -13.35
N GLY A 150 -8.20 0.50 -13.22
CA GLY A 150 -6.77 0.69 -12.90
C GLY A 150 -6.48 1.03 -11.45
N ASN A 151 -7.50 1.08 -10.57
CA ASN A 151 -7.37 1.50 -9.18
C ASN A 151 -8.39 0.77 -8.30
N THR A 152 -7.94 0.29 -7.15
CA THR A 152 -8.78 -0.36 -6.14
C THR A 152 -9.87 0.59 -5.61
N ASP A 153 -9.56 1.88 -5.43
CA ASP A 153 -10.47 2.91 -4.92
C ASP A 153 -11.42 3.49 -5.99
N ALA A 154 -11.38 2.99 -7.23
CA ALA A 154 -12.34 3.39 -8.26
C ALA A 154 -13.67 2.62 -8.11
N ASP A 155 -14.75 3.20 -8.61
CA ASP A 155 -16.10 2.57 -8.58
C ASP A 155 -16.08 1.20 -9.26
N GLU A 156 -15.32 1.05 -10.34
CA GLU A 156 -15.13 -0.22 -11.05
C GLU A 156 -14.38 -1.24 -10.21
N GLY A 157 -13.39 -0.79 -9.41
CA GLY A 157 -12.63 -1.64 -8.48
C GLY A 157 -13.54 -2.19 -7.39
N PHE A 158 -14.30 -1.32 -6.72
CA PHE A 158 -15.28 -1.75 -5.71
C PHE A 158 -16.35 -2.67 -6.29
N ALA A 159 -16.84 -2.39 -7.50
CA ALA A 159 -17.81 -3.25 -8.18
C ALA A 159 -17.22 -4.64 -8.46
N ALA A 160 -15.97 -4.74 -8.89
CA ALA A 160 -15.31 -6.01 -9.16
C ALA A 160 -15.20 -6.87 -7.88
N TYR A 161 -14.87 -6.27 -6.72
CA TYR A 161 -14.89 -7.00 -5.45
C TYR A 161 -16.30 -7.41 -5.03
N ALA A 162 -17.27 -6.51 -5.14
CA ALA A 162 -18.68 -6.81 -4.80
C ALA A 162 -19.24 -7.94 -5.65
N ASN A 163 -18.82 -8.06 -6.91
CA ASN A 163 -19.21 -9.11 -7.83
C ASN A 163 -18.44 -10.43 -7.62
N GLY A 164 -17.43 -10.45 -6.74
CA GLY A 164 -16.58 -11.62 -6.52
C GLY A 164 -15.64 -11.94 -7.68
N ASP A 165 -15.17 -10.91 -8.39
CA ASP A 165 -14.19 -11.09 -9.46
C ASP A 165 -12.79 -11.29 -8.87
N PHE A 166 -12.56 -10.82 -7.64
CA PHE A 166 -11.36 -11.03 -6.84
C PHE A 166 -11.73 -11.58 -5.46
N ALA A 167 -10.90 -12.47 -4.94
CA ALA A 167 -11.08 -13.05 -3.61
C ALA A 167 -10.28 -12.33 -2.51
N ALA A 168 -9.25 -11.60 -2.87
CA ALA A 168 -8.41 -10.84 -1.96
C ALA A 168 -8.24 -9.39 -2.45
N MET A 169 -8.21 -8.45 -1.50
CA MET A 169 -7.96 -7.04 -1.71
C MET A 169 -6.87 -6.56 -0.77
N ILE A 170 -5.86 -5.88 -1.30
CA ILE A 170 -4.81 -5.25 -0.51
C ILE A 170 -4.94 -3.73 -0.66
N MET A 171 -5.18 -3.04 0.43
CA MET A 171 -5.30 -1.59 0.46
C MET A 171 -4.88 -0.99 1.81
#